data_4bf9595d7bd5a3358eb7966e53ca4523
#
_entry.id   4bf9595d7bd5a3358eb7966e53ca4523
#
_cell.length_a   1.000
_cell.length_b   1.000
_cell.length_c   1.000
_cell.angle_alpha   90.00
_cell.angle_beta   90.00
_cell.angle_gamma   90.00
#
_symmetry.space_group_name_H-M   'P 1'
#
loop_
_entity.id
_entity.type
_entity.pdbx_description
1 polymer ?
#
loop_
_entity_poly.entity_id
_entity_poly.type
_entity_poly.pdbx_seq_one_letter_code
_entity_poly.pdbx_strand_id
1 'polypeptide(L)'
;MPTLYVVATPIGNLGDMTPHAIETLKNVSLIAAEDTRVTQKLLCVFAIQTPLTSCHEHNERSKATQIVERMLTEGIDVAVTTDAGTPCISDPGSVLVKEAASAGIEIVAIAGPTAMAAALCVSGMEIS
;
A
#
# COMPACT_ATOMS: atom_id res chain seq x y z
N MET A 1 -3.00 -1.87 17.54
CA MET A 1 -2.47 -2.85 16.58
C MET A 1 -2.26 -2.16 15.24
N PRO A 2 -1.01 -2.11 14.67
CA PRO A 2 -0.80 -1.48 13.36
C PRO A 2 -1.46 -2.29 12.26
N THR A 3 -1.85 -1.60 11.21
CA THR A 3 -2.51 -2.19 10.04
C THR A 3 -1.77 -1.75 8.78
N LEU A 4 -1.56 -2.69 7.86
CA LEU A 4 -1.06 -2.39 6.52
C LEU A 4 -2.25 -2.41 5.56
N TYR A 5 -2.50 -1.28 4.93
CA TYR A 5 -3.57 -1.14 3.96
C TYR A 5 -3.02 -1.34 2.56
N VAL A 6 -3.64 -2.23 1.80
CA VAL A 6 -3.30 -2.46 0.40
C VAL A 6 -4.28 -1.66 -0.44
N VAL A 7 -3.79 -0.61 -1.08
CA VAL A 7 -4.65 0.34 -1.79
C VAL A 7 -4.35 0.28 -3.29
N ALA A 8 -5.35 -0.17 -4.05
CA ALA A 8 -5.27 -0.16 -5.50
C ALA A 8 -5.54 1.25 -6.01
N THR A 9 -4.60 1.80 -6.78
CA THR A 9 -4.75 3.13 -7.36
C THR A 9 -5.18 3.03 -8.83
N PRO A 10 -5.90 4.02 -9.36
CA PRO A 10 -6.39 3.95 -10.72
C PRO A 10 -5.25 4.11 -11.73
N ILE A 11 -5.41 3.46 -12.87
CA ILE A 11 -4.49 3.56 -13.99
C ILE A 11 -5.08 4.59 -14.96
N GLY A 12 -4.48 5.78 -15.01
CA GLY A 12 -4.83 6.78 -16.01
C GLY A 12 -6.12 7.57 -15.78
N ASN A 13 -6.93 7.22 -14.78
CA ASN A 13 -8.16 7.96 -14.49
C ASN A 13 -8.32 8.20 -13.00
N LEU A 14 -7.96 9.41 -12.57
CA LEU A 14 -8.02 9.78 -11.15
C LEU A 14 -9.46 9.80 -10.61
N GLY A 15 -10.47 9.90 -11.47
CA GLY A 15 -11.87 9.84 -11.06
C GLY A 15 -12.27 8.48 -10.46
N ASP A 16 -11.48 7.45 -10.67
CA ASP A 16 -11.75 6.12 -10.13
C ASP A 16 -11.28 5.96 -8.67
N MET A 17 -10.63 6.96 -8.09
CA MET A 17 -10.28 6.92 -6.67
C MET A 17 -11.53 6.99 -5.82
N THR A 18 -11.70 6.01 -4.93
CA THR A 18 -12.87 6.00 -4.04
C THR A 18 -12.64 6.92 -2.84
N PRO A 19 -13.71 7.47 -2.26
CA PRO A 19 -13.58 8.25 -1.02
C PRO A 19 -12.90 7.46 0.10
N HIS A 20 -13.16 6.17 0.21
CA HIS A 20 -12.55 5.33 1.24
C HIS A 20 -11.03 5.22 1.03
N ALA A 21 -10.59 5.06 -0.23
CA ALA A 21 -9.16 5.01 -0.52
C ALA A 21 -8.48 6.34 -0.18
N ILE A 22 -9.11 7.46 -0.55
CA ILE A 22 -8.58 8.78 -0.25
C ILE A 22 -8.45 8.98 1.26
N GLU A 23 -9.49 8.64 2.00
CA GLU A 23 -9.48 8.77 3.46
C GLU A 23 -8.40 7.88 4.09
N THR A 24 -8.26 6.65 3.62
CA THR A 24 -7.23 5.74 4.12
C THR A 24 -5.83 6.33 3.92
N LEU A 25 -5.56 6.85 2.72
CA LEU A 25 -4.26 7.44 2.42
C LEU A 25 -3.98 8.69 3.27
N LYS A 26 -5.02 9.44 3.63
CA LYS A 26 -4.87 10.60 4.52
C LYS A 26 -4.58 10.20 5.96
N ASN A 27 -5.12 9.09 6.41
CA ASN A 27 -5.07 8.70 7.81
C ASN A 27 -3.85 7.87 8.20
N VAL A 28 -3.21 7.20 7.25
CA VAL A 28 -2.00 6.43 7.58
C VAL A 28 -0.82 7.38 7.81
N SER A 29 0.20 6.85 8.48
CA SER A 29 1.39 7.64 8.81
C SER A 29 2.43 7.63 7.69
N LEU A 30 2.36 6.68 6.79
CA LEU A 30 3.33 6.51 5.72
C LEU A 30 2.68 5.80 4.55
N ILE A 31 3.04 6.21 3.34
CA ILE A 31 2.60 5.53 2.11
C ILE A 31 3.84 4.97 1.41
N ALA A 32 3.84 3.69 1.12
CA ALA A 32 4.88 3.03 0.34
C ALA A 32 4.41 2.91 -1.11
N ALA A 33 5.23 3.33 -2.06
CA ALA A 33 4.88 3.32 -3.47
C ALA A 33 6.06 2.89 -4.32
N GLU A 34 5.77 2.23 -5.43
CA GLU A 34 6.80 1.81 -6.39
C GLU A 34 7.46 3.02 -7.04
N ASP A 35 6.67 3.94 -7.54
CA ASP A 35 7.17 5.19 -8.13
C ASP A 35 6.58 6.37 -7.35
N THR A 36 7.42 6.98 -6.54
CA THR A 36 6.97 8.08 -5.69
C THR A 36 6.59 9.33 -6.48
N ARG A 37 7.15 9.51 -7.67
CA ARG A 37 6.82 10.69 -8.50
C ARG A 37 5.38 10.62 -9.01
N VAL A 38 4.97 9.46 -9.49
CA VAL A 38 3.60 9.26 -9.98
C VAL A 38 2.61 9.34 -8.82
N THR A 39 2.91 8.66 -7.73
CA THR A 39 2.05 8.66 -6.56
C THR A 39 1.94 10.06 -5.95
N GLN A 40 3.03 10.83 -5.93
CA GLN A 40 3.02 12.19 -5.42
C GLN A 40 2.02 13.07 -6.18
N LYS A 41 1.95 12.92 -7.50
CA LYS A 41 0.99 13.68 -8.32
C LYS A 41 -0.45 13.34 -7.92
N LEU A 42 -0.73 12.05 -7.70
CA LEU A 42 -2.04 11.61 -7.26
C LEU A 42 -2.38 12.19 -5.89
N LEU A 43 -1.44 12.16 -4.96
CA LEU A 43 -1.66 12.69 -3.62
C LEU A 43 -1.92 14.20 -3.66
N CYS A 44 -1.23 14.94 -4.54
CA CYS A 44 -1.45 16.37 -4.69
C CYS A 44 -2.87 16.68 -5.18
N VAL A 45 -3.38 15.89 -6.12
CA VAL A 45 -4.74 16.10 -6.66
C VAL A 45 -5.78 15.98 -5.55
N PHE A 46 -5.59 15.06 -4.61
CA PHE A 46 -6.55 14.81 -3.54
C PHE A 46 -6.17 15.49 -2.22
N ALA A 47 -5.19 16.38 -2.24
CA ALA A 47 -4.73 17.12 -1.06
C ALA A 47 -4.30 16.18 0.07
N ILE A 48 -3.63 15.09 -0.25
CA ILE A 48 -3.11 14.13 0.72
C ILE A 48 -1.67 14.51 1.01
N GLN A 49 -1.35 14.77 2.28
CA GLN A 49 -0.03 15.24 2.72
C GLN A 49 0.78 14.16 3.43
N THR A 50 0.31 12.94 3.45
CA THR A 50 1.00 11.81 4.09
C THR A 50 2.37 11.58 3.45
N PRO A 51 3.42 11.35 4.26
CA PRO A 51 4.76 11.08 3.72
C PRO A 51 4.80 9.86 2.82
N LEU A 52 5.62 9.94 1.78
CA LEU A 52 5.85 8.83 0.85
C LEU A 52 7.23 8.23 1.06
N THR A 53 7.33 6.92 0.87
CA THR A 53 8.62 6.24 0.76
C THR A 53 8.59 5.34 -0.47
N SER A 54 9.75 5.17 -1.11
CA SER A 54 9.84 4.30 -2.27
C SER A 54 10.00 2.84 -1.85
N CYS A 55 9.31 1.95 -2.56
CA CYS A 55 9.44 0.51 -2.37
C CYS A 55 9.43 -0.11 -3.76
N HIS A 56 10.61 -0.17 -4.39
CA HIS A 56 10.77 -0.68 -5.75
C HIS A 56 11.63 -1.93 -5.76
N GLU A 57 11.75 -2.57 -6.92
CA GLU A 57 12.41 -3.87 -7.02
C GLU A 57 13.86 -3.89 -6.55
N HIS A 58 14.54 -2.74 -6.55
CA HIS A 58 15.94 -2.67 -6.12
C HIS A 58 16.11 -2.53 -4.61
N ASN A 59 15.07 -2.11 -3.88
CA ASN A 59 15.16 -1.92 -2.44
C ASN A 59 14.07 -2.63 -1.65
N GLU A 60 13.26 -3.46 -2.30
CA GLU A 60 12.03 -3.99 -1.71
C GLU A 60 12.25 -4.74 -0.40
N ARG A 61 13.29 -5.55 -0.29
CA ARG A 61 13.54 -6.32 0.92
C ARG A 61 13.96 -5.46 2.10
N SER A 62 14.95 -4.60 1.88
CA SER A 62 15.43 -3.74 2.96
C SER A 62 14.37 -2.73 3.37
N LYS A 63 13.63 -2.20 2.41
CA LYS A 63 12.57 -1.25 2.71
C LYS A 63 11.40 -1.91 3.42
N ALA A 64 11.02 -3.12 3.01
CA ALA A 64 9.95 -3.87 3.68
C ALA A 64 10.30 -4.14 5.14
N THR A 65 11.52 -4.56 5.41
CA THR A 65 11.98 -4.79 6.77
C THR A 65 11.93 -3.51 7.61
N GLN A 66 12.40 -2.40 7.06
CA GLN A 66 12.37 -1.11 7.75
C GLN A 66 10.95 -0.67 8.08
N ILE A 67 10.04 -0.79 7.11
CA ILE A 67 8.65 -0.37 7.30
C ILE A 67 7.96 -1.22 8.36
N VAL A 68 8.11 -2.55 8.26
CA VAL A 68 7.52 -3.46 9.25
C VAL A 68 8.05 -3.17 10.65
N GLU A 69 9.35 -2.93 10.77
CA GLU A 69 9.96 -2.61 12.04
C GLU A 69 9.39 -1.33 12.64
N ARG A 70 9.22 -0.29 11.81
CA ARG A 70 8.59 0.95 12.27
C ARG A 70 7.15 0.73 12.72
N MET A 71 6.40 -0.10 11.98
CA MET A 71 5.02 -0.40 12.35
C MET A 71 4.95 -1.07 13.73
N LEU A 72 5.86 -1.99 13.99
CA LEU A 72 5.88 -2.71 15.27
C LEU A 72 6.37 -1.83 16.42
N THR A 73 7.39 -1.00 16.19
CA THR A 73 7.97 -0.20 17.26
C THR A 73 7.21 1.10 17.51
N GLU A 74 6.67 1.73 16.46
CA GLU A 74 5.99 3.01 16.57
C GLU A 74 4.46 2.88 16.60
N GLY A 75 3.92 1.70 16.26
CA GLY A 75 2.48 1.48 16.25
C GLY A 75 1.76 2.24 15.13
N ILE A 76 2.44 2.54 14.04
CA ILE A 76 1.87 3.31 12.94
C ILE A 76 1.18 2.42 11.92
N ASP A 77 0.17 2.98 11.24
CA ASP A 77 -0.46 2.35 10.08
C ASP A 77 0.24 2.82 8.82
N VAL A 78 0.33 1.93 7.85
CA VAL A 78 1.01 2.19 6.57
C VAL A 78 0.10 1.74 5.44
N ALA A 79 0.14 2.44 4.32
CA ALA A 79 -0.53 2.02 3.10
C ALA A 79 0.52 1.67 2.05
N VAL A 80 0.26 0.63 1.26
CA VAL A 80 1.08 0.31 0.10
C VAL A 80 0.22 0.50 -1.15
N THR A 81 0.74 1.25 -2.11
CA THR A 81 0.04 1.55 -3.36
C THR A 81 0.91 1.14 -4.54
N THR A 82 0.29 1.04 -5.70
CA THR A 82 1.00 0.86 -6.96
C THR A 82 0.30 1.63 -8.05
N ASP A 83 1.06 2.01 -9.07
CA ASP A 83 0.52 2.73 -10.22
C ASP A 83 -0.22 1.80 -11.18
N ALA A 84 -0.01 0.51 -11.05
CA ALA A 84 -0.55 -0.48 -11.98
C ALA A 84 -1.83 -1.14 -11.48
N GLY A 85 -2.42 -0.68 -10.38
CA GLY A 85 -3.65 -1.22 -9.84
C GLY A 85 -3.43 -2.13 -8.64
N THR A 86 -3.22 -3.42 -8.82
CA THR A 86 -3.16 -4.39 -7.73
C THR A 86 -1.73 -4.58 -7.23
N PRO A 87 -1.37 -4.03 -6.05
CA PRO A 87 0.03 -4.00 -5.61
C PRO A 87 0.63 -5.34 -5.20
N CYS A 88 -0.18 -6.36 -4.99
CA CYS A 88 0.34 -7.63 -4.52
C CYS A 88 0.52 -8.69 -5.61
N ILE A 89 0.41 -8.31 -6.88
CA ILE A 89 0.65 -9.21 -8.01
C ILE A 89 1.96 -8.82 -8.67
N SER A 90 3.00 -9.57 -8.46
CA SER A 90 4.32 -9.44 -9.10
C SER A 90 4.93 -8.03 -9.07
N ASP A 91 4.79 -7.31 -7.98
CA ASP A 91 5.46 -6.02 -7.80
C ASP A 91 6.10 -5.94 -6.40
N PRO A 92 6.88 -4.88 -6.13
CA PRO A 92 7.57 -4.74 -4.83
C PRO A 92 6.64 -4.69 -3.63
N GLY A 93 5.38 -4.31 -3.82
CA GLY A 93 4.41 -4.29 -2.74
C GLY A 93 4.14 -5.67 -2.15
N SER A 94 4.30 -6.73 -2.94
CA SER A 94 4.06 -8.09 -2.45
C SER A 94 5.06 -8.50 -1.38
N VAL A 95 6.28 -8.02 -1.45
CA VAL A 95 7.30 -8.32 -0.43
C VAL A 95 6.92 -7.67 0.89
N LEU A 96 6.48 -6.41 0.85
CA LEU A 96 6.04 -5.70 2.04
C LEU A 96 4.84 -6.39 2.69
N VAL A 97 3.87 -6.80 1.89
CA VAL A 97 2.68 -7.49 2.41
C VAL A 97 3.06 -8.80 3.08
N LYS A 98 3.95 -9.58 2.47
CA LYS A 98 4.40 -10.85 3.05
C LYS A 98 5.15 -10.64 4.35
N GLU A 99 6.04 -9.67 4.40
CA GLU A 99 6.80 -9.35 5.61
C GLU A 99 5.86 -8.94 6.75
N ALA A 100 4.91 -8.07 6.45
CA ALA A 100 3.95 -7.60 7.44
C ALA A 100 3.08 -8.74 7.97
N ALA A 101 2.59 -9.59 7.08
CA ALA A 101 1.76 -10.73 7.48
C ALA A 101 2.55 -11.70 8.36
N SER A 102 3.81 -11.96 8.00
CA SER A 102 4.68 -12.83 8.79
C SER A 102 4.96 -12.27 10.19
N ALA A 103 4.93 -10.95 10.32
CA ALA A 103 5.16 -10.29 11.60
C ALA A 103 3.87 -10.14 12.44
N GLY A 104 2.76 -10.66 11.96
CA GLY A 104 1.49 -10.58 12.68
C GLY A 104 0.72 -9.28 12.51
N ILE A 105 1.12 -8.46 11.55
CA ILE A 105 0.44 -7.20 11.25
C ILE A 105 -0.84 -7.49 10.46
N GLU A 106 -1.94 -6.82 10.80
CA GLU A 106 -3.19 -6.96 10.08
C GLU A 106 -3.08 -6.37 8.68
N ILE A 107 -3.56 -7.10 7.68
CA ILE A 107 -3.58 -6.66 6.28
C ILE A 107 -5.01 -6.39 5.87
N VAL A 108 -5.27 -5.19 5.37
CA VAL A 108 -6.62 -4.79 4.94
C VAL A 108 -6.57 -4.27 3.50
N ALA A 109 -7.36 -4.87 2.62
CA ALA A 109 -7.49 -4.41 1.24
C ALA A 109 -8.56 -3.33 1.17
N ILE A 110 -8.26 -2.23 0.49
CA ILE A 110 -9.21 -1.15 0.30
C ILE A 110 -9.78 -1.26 -1.11
N ALA A 111 -11.11 -1.32 -1.20
CA ALA A 111 -11.81 -1.46 -2.47
C ALA A 111 -11.53 -0.29 -3.42
N GLY A 112 -11.41 -0.59 -4.70
CA GLY A 112 -11.14 0.38 -5.75
C GLY A 112 -11.55 -0.19 -7.09
N PRO A 113 -11.02 0.35 -8.19
CA PRO A 113 -11.37 -0.15 -9.54
C PRO A 113 -11.05 -1.63 -9.74
N THR A 114 -10.08 -2.18 -9.00
CA THR A 114 -9.69 -3.57 -9.07
C THR A 114 -9.96 -4.29 -7.76
N ALA A 115 -11.10 -3.98 -7.11
CA ALA A 115 -11.40 -4.48 -5.78
C ALA A 115 -11.37 -6.02 -5.69
N MET A 116 -11.91 -6.71 -6.69
CA MET A 116 -11.90 -8.16 -6.68
C MET A 116 -10.48 -8.72 -6.76
N ALA A 117 -9.65 -8.15 -7.63
CA ALA A 117 -8.27 -8.60 -7.77
C ALA A 117 -7.47 -8.35 -6.48
N ALA A 118 -7.68 -7.21 -5.84
CA ALA A 118 -7.02 -6.89 -4.58
C ALA A 118 -7.45 -7.87 -3.48
N ALA A 119 -8.73 -8.17 -3.39
CA ALA A 119 -9.24 -9.12 -2.41
C ALA A 119 -8.68 -10.52 -2.60
N LEU A 120 -8.62 -10.99 -3.86
CA LEU A 120 -8.05 -12.30 -4.18
C LEU A 120 -6.56 -12.35 -3.81
N CYS A 121 -5.86 -11.25 -4.04
CA CYS A 121 -4.45 -11.17 -3.73
C CYS A 121 -4.18 -11.33 -2.24
N VAL A 122 -4.94 -10.63 -1.43
CA VAL A 122 -4.83 -10.72 0.03
C VAL A 122 -5.19 -12.12 0.51
N SER A 123 -6.28 -12.70 0.00
CA SER A 123 -6.71 -14.05 0.34
C SER A 123 -5.66 -15.10 -0.05
N GLY A 124 -5.08 -14.95 -1.23
CA GLY A 124 -4.02 -15.85 -1.69
C GLY A 124 -2.81 -15.83 -0.77
N MET A 125 -2.47 -14.70 -0.22
CA MET A 125 -1.35 -14.59 0.70
C MET A 125 -1.64 -15.24 2.05
N GLU A 126 -2.86 -15.21 2.51
CA GLU A 126 -3.26 -15.87 3.74
C GLU A 126 -3.29 -17.38 3.58
N ILE A 127 -3.70 -17.85 2.42
CA ILE A 127 -3.84 -19.28 2.15
C ILE A 127 -2.49 -19.92 1.86
N SER A 128 -1.64 -19.20 1.16
CA SER A 128 -0.35 -19.73 0.77
C SER A 128 0.68 -19.64 1.90
#